data_fb7bd0caeaa0a01e5ee46b42fae99dd2
#
_entry.id   fb7bd0caeaa0a01e5ee46b42fae99dd2
#
_cell.length_a   1.000
_cell.length_b   1.000
_cell.length_c   1.000
_cell.angle_alpha   90.00
_cell.angle_beta   90.00
_cell.angle_gamma   90.00
#
_symmetry.space_group_name_H-M   'P 1'
#
loop_
_entity.id
_entity.type
_entity.pdbx_description
1 polymer ?
#
loop_
_entity_poly.entity_id
_entity_poly.type
_entity_poly.pdbx_seq_one_letter_code
_entity_poly.pdbx_strand_id
1 'polypeptide(L)'
;MDKKMNKIANQITMLGTGNATVSQIYNTCFLLQTSSTLMLVDAGGGNGILAQLRKVNVQISDIHHLFVTHAHTDHVLGVIWVIRMVAQCKGYEGLLHVYGNDKVMKVIKTIIDMILAKKQLAKVAERVVFHQLEDGECFEVGDMKLECFDIQSTKEKQFGFRAELPSSSDESGKPL
;
A
#
# COMPACT_ATOMS: atom_id res chain seq x y z
N MET A 1 24.35 11.82 10.68
CA MET A 1 23.90 12.82 9.66
C MET A 1 22.41 12.78 9.63
N ASP A 2 21.78 13.68 10.37
CA ASP A 2 20.32 13.77 10.45
C ASP A 2 19.79 14.18 9.07
N LYS A 3 19.07 13.26 8.39
CA LYS A 3 18.22 13.64 7.27
C LYS A 3 17.18 14.63 7.83
N LYS A 4 17.38 15.93 7.62
CA LYS A 4 16.31 16.90 7.75
C LYS A 4 15.14 16.38 6.89
N MET A 5 14.16 15.76 7.53
CA MET A 5 12.87 15.56 6.88
C MET A 5 12.33 16.97 6.58
N ASN A 6 12.42 17.37 5.32
CA ASN A 6 11.61 18.49 4.86
C ASN A 6 10.17 18.18 5.29
N LYS A 7 9.51 19.13 5.94
CA LYS A 7 8.06 19.05 6.20
C LYS A 7 7.38 18.91 4.84
N ILE A 8 7.10 17.68 4.46
CA ILE A 8 6.43 17.38 3.19
C ILE A 8 4.96 17.67 3.44
N ALA A 9 4.38 18.55 2.63
CA ALA A 9 2.93 18.70 2.54
C ALA A 9 2.30 17.36 2.13
N ASN A 10 1.02 17.15 2.45
CA ASN A 10 0.27 15.99 2.00
C ASN A 10 0.46 15.81 0.48
N GLN A 11 0.87 14.61 0.05
CA GLN A 11 1.30 14.38 -1.33
C GLN A 11 0.75 13.05 -1.85
N ILE A 12 0.36 13.05 -3.13
CA ILE A 12 0.13 11.84 -3.91
C ILE A 12 1.27 11.71 -4.92
N THR A 13 1.95 10.55 -4.92
CA THR A 13 2.99 10.23 -5.88
C THR A 13 2.55 9.05 -6.73
N MET A 14 2.24 9.29 -8.01
CA MET A 14 1.87 8.22 -8.94
C MET A 14 3.08 7.34 -9.27
N LEU A 15 2.97 6.03 -9.03
CA LEU A 15 3.98 5.03 -9.37
C LEU A 15 3.68 4.38 -10.73
N GLY A 16 2.42 4.35 -11.11
CA GLY A 16 1.93 3.87 -12.39
C GLY A 16 0.55 4.43 -12.71
N THR A 17 0.23 4.55 -13.99
CA THR A 17 -1.04 5.11 -14.47
C THR A 17 -1.68 4.24 -15.55
N GLY A 18 -1.15 3.03 -15.75
CA GLY A 18 -1.59 2.11 -16.79
C GLY A 18 -2.81 1.28 -16.39
N ASN A 19 -3.69 0.97 -17.35
CA ASN A 19 -4.77 0.02 -17.14
C ASN A 19 -4.27 -1.45 -17.18
N ALA A 20 -5.18 -2.42 -17.06
CA ALA A 20 -4.85 -3.85 -16.94
C ALA A 20 -3.95 -4.41 -18.06
N THR A 21 -4.06 -3.89 -19.29
CA THR A 21 -3.42 -4.49 -20.48
C THR A 21 -2.22 -3.71 -21.01
N VAL A 22 -1.78 -2.66 -20.31
CA VAL A 22 -0.63 -1.87 -20.74
C VAL A 22 0.68 -2.65 -20.58
N SER A 23 1.61 -2.41 -21.51
CA SER A 23 2.92 -3.06 -21.52
C SER A 23 4.11 -2.07 -21.48
N GLN A 24 3.86 -0.77 -21.66
CA GLN A 24 4.91 0.26 -21.72
C GLN A 24 5.01 1.12 -20.47
N ILE A 25 3.92 1.24 -19.72
CA ILE A 25 3.85 1.96 -18.46
C ILE A 25 3.40 1.00 -17.36
N TYR A 26 3.66 1.35 -16.11
CA TYR A 26 3.26 0.50 -14.99
C TYR A 26 1.77 0.65 -14.67
N ASN A 27 1.15 -0.42 -14.16
CA ASN A 27 -0.26 -0.41 -13.77
C ASN A 27 -0.54 0.61 -12.67
N THR A 28 -1.78 1.08 -12.59
CA THR A 28 -2.19 2.12 -11.65
C THR A 28 -1.90 1.72 -10.20
N CYS A 29 -1.04 2.49 -9.57
CA CYS A 29 -0.75 2.44 -8.15
C CYS A 29 -0.08 3.75 -7.72
N PHE A 30 -0.19 4.11 -6.45
CA PHE A 30 0.35 5.38 -5.96
C PHE A 30 0.72 5.32 -4.48
N LEU A 31 1.49 6.28 -4.05
CA LEU A 31 1.76 6.57 -2.65
C LEU A 31 0.91 7.76 -2.20
N LEU A 32 0.24 7.62 -1.06
CA LEU A 32 -0.35 8.71 -0.31
C LEU A 32 0.54 8.97 0.90
N GLN A 33 1.02 10.20 1.04
CA GLN A 33 2.00 10.56 2.05
C GLN A 33 1.56 11.81 2.81
N THR A 34 1.73 11.77 4.13
CA THR A 34 1.70 12.93 5.02
C THR A 34 3.11 13.20 5.57
N SER A 35 3.23 14.09 6.54
CA SER A 35 4.52 14.33 7.22
C SER A 35 5.05 13.13 7.99
N SER A 36 4.19 12.20 8.41
CA SER A 36 4.55 11.06 9.29
C SER A 36 4.16 9.69 8.74
N THR A 37 3.27 9.62 7.77
CA THR A 37 2.72 8.36 7.26
C THR A 37 2.91 8.22 5.75
N LEU A 38 3.27 7.03 5.32
CA LEU A 38 3.35 6.64 3.92
C LEU A 38 2.48 5.40 3.69
N MET A 39 1.46 5.52 2.84
CA MET A 39 0.59 4.43 2.43
C MET A 39 0.73 4.15 0.94
N LEU A 40 1.04 2.91 0.59
CA LEU A 40 0.96 2.43 -0.79
C LEU A 40 -0.48 2.02 -1.10
N VAL A 41 -1.00 2.48 -2.24
CA VAL A 41 -2.34 2.11 -2.73
C VAL A 41 -2.18 1.30 -4.00
N ASP A 42 -2.58 0.05 -3.95
CA ASP A 42 -2.31 -0.98 -4.93
C ASP A 42 -0.80 -1.16 -5.21
N ALA A 43 -0.43 -2.21 -5.94
CA ALA A 43 0.97 -2.45 -6.23
C ALA A 43 1.23 -2.91 -7.67
N GLY A 44 0.24 -2.78 -8.54
CA GLY A 44 0.38 -3.13 -9.95
C GLY A 44 0.49 -4.63 -10.22
N GLY A 45 0.87 -4.99 -11.44
CA GLY A 45 0.82 -6.35 -11.96
C GLY A 45 2.03 -7.24 -11.68
N GLY A 46 2.96 -6.85 -10.82
CA GLY A 46 4.11 -7.72 -10.52
C GLY A 46 5.32 -7.02 -9.90
N ASN A 47 6.52 -7.59 -10.11
CA ASN A 47 7.77 -7.11 -9.51
C ASN A 47 8.20 -5.71 -9.97
N GLY A 48 7.59 -5.19 -11.01
CA GLY A 48 7.83 -3.82 -11.49
C GLY A 48 7.61 -2.76 -10.42
N ILE A 49 6.76 -3.02 -9.42
CA ILE A 49 6.56 -2.13 -8.27
C ILE A 49 7.89 -1.77 -7.58
N LEU A 50 8.81 -2.72 -7.47
CA LEU A 50 10.10 -2.50 -6.83
C LEU A 50 10.96 -1.48 -7.60
N ALA A 51 10.83 -1.45 -8.93
CA ALA A 51 11.50 -0.45 -9.77
C ALA A 51 10.81 0.92 -9.64
N GLN A 52 9.47 0.95 -9.55
CA GLN A 52 8.75 2.21 -9.38
C GLN A 52 9.05 2.86 -8.02
N LEU A 53 9.07 2.11 -6.93
CA LEU A 53 9.45 2.60 -5.61
C LEU A 53 10.87 3.19 -5.62
N ARG A 54 11.85 2.49 -6.25
CA ARG A 54 13.22 3.02 -6.37
C ARG A 54 13.30 4.34 -7.14
N LYS A 55 12.49 4.53 -8.20
CA LYS A 55 12.48 5.79 -8.97
C LYS A 55 12.09 6.99 -8.13
N VAL A 56 11.28 6.79 -7.10
CA VAL A 56 10.84 7.83 -6.17
C VAL A 56 11.61 7.80 -4.84
N ASN A 57 12.74 7.05 -4.77
CA ASN A 57 13.60 6.91 -3.60
C ASN A 57 12.92 6.34 -2.35
N VAL A 58 11.89 5.51 -2.52
CA VAL A 58 11.22 4.78 -1.44
C VAL A 58 11.79 3.37 -1.34
N GLN A 59 12.17 2.98 -0.13
CA GLN A 59 12.67 1.64 0.19
C GLN A 59 11.51 0.74 0.66
N ILE A 60 11.69 -0.57 0.57
CA ILE A 60 10.70 -1.52 1.14
C ILE A 60 10.56 -1.33 2.65
N SER A 61 11.63 -0.95 3.33
CA SER A 61 11.61 -0.64 4.76
C SER A 61 10.75 0.57 5.15
N ASP A 62 10.41 1.42 4.19
CA ASP A 62 9.60 2.61 4.42
C ASP A 62 8.08 2.30 4.28
N ILE A 63 7.73 1.12 3.73
CA ILE A 63 6.33 0.73 3.46
C ILE A 63 5.77 -0.04 4.66
N HIS A 64 4.92 0.61 5.44
CA HIS A 64 4.23 0.03 6.59
C HIS A 64 2.72 -0.11 6.39
N HIS A 65 2.16 0.56 5.39
CA HIS A 65 0.73 0.54 5.10
C HIS A 65 0.50 0.31 3.60
N LEU A 66 -0.37 -0.63 3.28
CA LEU A 66 -0.72 -1.02 1.92
C LEU A 66 -2.23 -1.24 1.83
N PHE A 67 -2.92 -0.37 1.10
CA PHE A 67 -4.34 -0.53 0.79
C PHE A 67 -4.50 -1.14 -0.59
N VAL A 68 -5.34 -2.18 -0.71
CA VAL A 68 -5.59 -2.88 -1.97
C VAL A 68 -7.07 -2.73 -2.33
N THR A 69 -7.32 -2.05 -3.43
CA THR A 69 -8.69 -1.69 -3.85
C THR A 69 -9.50 -2.91 -4.26
N HIS A 70 -8.92 -3.83 -5.00
CA HIS A 70 -9.57 -5.05 -5.48
C HIS A 70 -8.57 -6.12 -5.95
N ALA A 71 -9.07 -7.31 -6.27
CA ALA A 71 -8.25 -8.50 -6.49
C ALA A 71 -7.85 -8.76 -7.96
N HIS A 72 -7.95 -7.79 -8.86
CA HIS A 72 -7.46 -7.97 -10.23
C HIS A 72 -5.93 -8.03 -10.27
N THR A 73 -5.41 -8.75 -11.27
CA THR A 73 -3.97 -9.06 -11.38
C THR A 73 -3.09 -7.82 -11.47
N ASP A 74 -3.57 -6.77 -12.11
CA ASP A 74 -2.88 -5.48 -12.30
C ASP A 74 -2.89 -4.59 -11.05
N HIS A 75 -3.52 -5.03 -9.96
CA HIS A 75 -3.52 -4.38 -8.65
C HIS A 75 -2.85 -5.25 -7.57
N VAL A 76 -3.10 -6.57 -7.58
CA VAL A 76 -2.75 -7.45 -6.47
C VAL A 76 -1.41 -8.17 -6.63
N LEU A 77 -0.93 -8.44 -7.87
CA LEU A 77 0.29 -9.24 -8.04
C LEU A 77 1.54 -8.54 -7.53
N GLY A 78 1.61 -7.22 -7.62
CA GLY A 78 2.69 -6.45 -7.02
C GLY A 78 2.68 -6.51 -5.48
N VAL A 79 1.50 -6.65 -4.85
CA VAL A 79 1.37 -6.83 -3.40
C VAL A 79 2.11 -8.06 -2.91
N ILE A 80 2.04 -9.15 -3.67
CA ILE A 80 2.77 -10.40 -3.35
C ILE A 80 4.28 -10.14 -3.32
N TRP A 81 4.79 -9.31 -4.23
CA TRP A 81 6.20 -8.93 -4.25
C TRP A 81 6.57 -8.03 -3.07
N VAL A 82 5.72 -7.07 -2.69
CA VAL A 82 5.96 -6.24 -1.51
C VAL A 82 6.02 -7.12 -0.26
N ILE A 83 5.04 -7.99 -0.03
CA ILE A 83 5.00 -8.91 1.12
C ILE A 83 6.25 -9.81 1.15
N ARG A 84 6.63 -10.39 0.00
CA ARG A 84 7.84 -11.21 -0.11
C ARG A 84 9.09 -10.42 0.27
N MET A 85 9.22 -9.17 -0.20
CA MET A 85 10.38 -8.33 0.09
C MET A 85 10.42 -7.92 1.55
N VAL A 86 9.28 -7.58 2.17
CA VAL A 86 9.18 -7.32 3.63
C VAL A 86 9.62 -8.55 4.43
N ALA A 87 9.17 -9.75 4.03
CA ALA A 87 9.59 -10.98 4.69
C ALA A 87 11.11 -11.25 4.62
N GLN A 88 11.78 -10.77 3.57
CA GLN A 88 13.22 -10.98 3.34
C GLN A 88 14.10 -9.82 3.78
N CYS A 89 13.54 -8.63 4.01
CA CYS A 89 14.31 -7.43 4.34
C CYS A 89 14.99 -7.57 5.70
N LYS A 90 16.35 -7.48 5.68
CA LYS A 90 17.18 -7.55 6.88
C LYS A 90 17.09 -6.25 7.63
N GLY A 91 16.44 -5.86 8.43
CA GLY A 91 16.33 -4.54 9.07
C GLY A 91 14.97 -3.89 8.84
N TYR A 92 14.00 -4.70 8.38
CA TYR A 92 12.61 -4.26 8.41
C TYR A 92 12.14 -4.21 9.87
N GLU A 93 11.84 -3.02 10.33
CA GLU A 93 11.34 -2.75 11.67
C GLU A 93 9.84 -2.49 11.64
N GLY A 94 9.11 -2.90 12.68
CA GLY A 94 7.65 -2.76 12.74
C GLY A 94 6.89 -3.77 11.89
N LEU A 95 5.67 -3.42 11.49
CA LEU A 95 4.73 -4.28 10.79
C LEU A 95 4.30 -3.66 9.46
N LEU A 96 4.03 -4.49 8.46
CA LEU A 96 3.28 -4.13 7.26
C LEU A 96 1.79 -4.42 7.52
N HIS A 97 0.98 -3.40 7.49
CA HIS A 97 -0.48 -3.49 7.56
C HIS A 97 -1.06 -3.51 6.15
N VAL A 98 -1.75 -4.58 5.79
CA VAL A 98 -2.41 -4.75 4.48
C VAL A 98 -3.91 -4.66 4.66
N TYR A 99 -4.53 -3.70 4.00
CA TYR A 99 -5.96 -3.40 4.07
C TYR A 99 -6.66 -3.76 2.76
N GLY A 100 -7.88 -4.28 2.84
CA GLY A 100 -8.69 -4.58 1.66
C GLY A 100 -9.92 -5.41 2.00
N ASN A 101 -10.79 -5.65 1.02
CA ASN A 101 -12.00 -6.44 1.21
C ASN A 101 -11.70 -7.94 1.37
N ASP A 102 -12.72 -8.72 1.70
CA ASP A 102 -12.67 -10.17 1.91
C ASP A 102 -12.06 -10.94 0.74
N LYS A 103 -12.40 -10.58 -0.51
CA LYS A 103 -11.86 -11.20 -1.72
C LYS A 103 -10.36 -10.93 -1.87
N VAL A 104 -9.93 -9.68 -1.65
CA VAL A 104 -8.52 -9.29 -1.65
C VAL A 104 -7.73 -10.12 -0.62
N MET A 105 -8.23 -10.19 0.61
CA MET A 105 -7.59 -10.95 1.68
C MET A 105 -7.45 -12.43 1.34
N LYS A 106 -8.52 -13.02 0.80
CA LYS A 106 -8.51 -14.43 0.37
C LYS A 106 -7.49 -14.68 -0.73
N VAL A 107 -7.46 -13.82 -1.77
CA VAL A 107 -6.55 -13.98 -2.91
C VAL A 107 -5.09 -13.85 -2.46
N ILE A 108 -4.75 -12.79 -1.72
CA ILE A 108 -3.37 -12.58 -1.26
C ILE A 108 -2.90 -13.75 -0.40
N LYS A 109 -3.67 -14.12 0.64
CA LYS A 109 -3.32 -15.21 1.55
C LYS A 109 -3.15 -16.54 0.81
N THR A 110 -4.05 -16.85 -0.14
CA THR A 110 -3.94 -18.08 -0.94
C THR A 110 -2.66 -18.09 -1.79
N ILE A 111 -2.37 -16.98 -2.49
CA ILE A 111 -1.18 -16.92 -3.36
C ILE A 111 0.10 -17.05 -2.52
N ILE A 112 0.25 -16.28 -1.44
CA ILE A 112 1.48 -16.35 -0.63
C ILE A 112 1.68 -17.74 -0.01
N ASP A 113 0.60 -18.37 0.44
CA ASP A 113 0.67 -19.74 1.01
C ASP A 113 1.13 -20.76 -0.03
N MET A 114 0.67 -20.63 -1.26
CA MET A 114 1.04 -21.57 -2.35
C MET A 114 2.45 -21.37 -2.88
N ILE A 115 2.99 -20.13 -2.87
CA ILE A 115 4.24 -19.84 -3.61
C ILE A 115 5.43 -19.50 -2.71
N LEU A 116 5.21 -19.08 -1.46
CA LEU A 116 6.29 -18.71 -0.56
C LEU A 116 6.83 -19.94 0.19
N ALA A 117 8.14 -20.01 0.34
CA ALA A 117 8.77 -21.05 1.14
C ALA A 117 8.40 -20.94 2.63
N LYS A 118 8.36 -22.04 3.38
CA LYS A 118 8.01 -22.08 4.80
C LYS A 118 8.73 -21.01 5.64
N LYS A 119 10.02 -20.80 5.39
CA LYS A 119 10.81 -19.77 6.08
C LYS A 119 10.30 -18.35 5.80
N GLN A 120 9.82 -18.08 4.59
CA GLN A 120 9.23 -16.78 4.22
C GLN A 120 7.85 -16.61 4.85
N LEU A 121 7.02 -17.66 4.85
CA LEU A 121 5.70 -17.66 5.52
C LEU A 121 5.82 -17.39 7.02
N ALA A 122 6.82 -17.99 7.69
CA ALA A 122 7.08 -17.67 9.09
C ALA A 122 7.40 -16.16 9.29
N LYS A 123 8.17 -15.56 8.38
CA LYS A 123 8.46 -14.12 8.43
C LYS A 123 7.25 -13.25 8.07
N VAL A 124 6.39 -13.70 7.16
CA VAL A 124 5.11 -13.03 6.89
C VAL A 124 4.24 -13.03 8.14
N ALA A 125 4.13 -14.16 8.85
CA ALA A 125 3.35 -14.24 10.09
C ALA A 125 3.89 -13.33 11.22
N GLU A 126 5.21 -13.04 11.22
CA GLU A 126 5.83 -12.12 12.17
C GLU A 126 5.68 -10.64 11.79
N ARG A 127 5.54 -10.31 10.50
CA ARG A 127 5.74 -8.95 9.98
C ARG A 127 4.55 -8.36 9.26
N VAL A 128 3.54 -9.17 8.93
CA VAL A 128 2.40 -8.71 8.12
C VAL A 128 1.10 -8.91 8.87
N VAL A 129 0.33 -7.85 8.99
CA VAL A 129 -1.03 -7.85 9.57
C VAL A 129 -2.03 -7.59 8.46
N PHE A 130 -3.03 -8.44 8.35
CA PHE A 130 -4.09 -8.33 7.37
C PHE A 130 -5.37 -7.79 8.00
N HIS A 131 -5.87 -6.69 7.47
CA HIS A 131 -7.09 -6.02 7.89
C HIS A 131 -8.14 -6.20 6.81
N GLN A 132 -9.10 -7.10 7.07
CA GLN A 132 -10.28 -7.21 6.22
C GLN A 132 -11.25 -6.10 6.58
N LEU A 133 -11.59 -5.28 5.59
CA LEU A 133 -12.48 -4.14 5.74
C LEU A 133 -13.87 -4.46 5.17
N GLU A 134 -14.87 -3.81 5.76
CA GLU A 134 -16.26 -3.84 5.28
C GLU A 134 -16.66 -2.48 4.68
N ASP A 135 -17.73 -2.48 3.89
CA ASP A 135 -18.27 -1.26 3.28
C ASP A 135 -18.69 -0.22 4.34
N GLY A 136 -18.24 1.02 4.17
CA GLY A 136 -18.48 2.11 5.13
C GLY A 136 -17.57 2.08 6.38
N GLU A 137 -16.62 1.15 6.48
CA GLU A 137 -15.76 1.05 7.64
C GLU A 137 -14.78 2.22 7.72
N CYS A 138 -14.72 2.84 8.91
CA CYS A 138 -13.74 3.87 9.26
C CYS A 138 -12.56 3.25 9.99
N PHE A 139 -11.35 3.58 9.59
CA PHE A 139 -10.10 3.08 10.19
C PHE A 139 -8.98 4.11 10.11
N GLU A 140 -7.92 3.89 10.88
CA GLU A 140 -6.78 4.79 10.92
C GLU A 140 -5.56 4.14 10.25
N VAL A 141 -4.81 4.97 9.51
CA VAL A 141 -3.52 4.61 8.91
C VAL A 141 -2.52 5.67 9.31
N GLY A 142 -1.75 5.39 10.36
CA GLY A 142 -0.87 6.38 10.96
C GLY A 142 -1.65 7.60 11.44
N ASP A 143 -1.37 8.77 10.85
CA ASP A 143 -2.06 10.03 11.13
C ASP A 143 -3.22 10.36 10.16
N MET A 144 -3.58 9.42 9.28
CA MET A 144 -4.70 9.55 8.35
C MET A 144 -5.93 8.85 8.91
N LYS A 145 -7.12 9.46 8.76
CA LYS A 145 -8.41 8.79 8.99
C LYS A 145 -9.04 8.45 7.67
N LEU A 146 -9.38 7.19 7.48
CA LEU A 146 -9.95 6.68 6.25
C LEU A 146 -11.33 6.10 6.47
N GLU A 147 -12.19 6.25 5.48
CA GLU A 147 -13.48 5.55 5.34
C GLU A 147 -13.45 4.82 4.01
N CYS A 148 -13.51 3.48 4.01
CA CYS A 148 -13.64 2.73 2.77
C CYS A 148 -15.10 2.61 2.36
N PHE A 149 -15.33 2.46 1.05
CA PHE A 149 -16.66 2.26 0.49
C PHE A 149 -16.61 1.39 -0.75
N ASP A 150 -17.63 0.55 -0.94
CA ASP A 150 -17.78 -0.23 -2.15
C ASP A 150 -18.22 0.70 -3.31
N ILE A 151 -17.46 0.72 -4.38
CA ILE A 151 -17.81 1.49 -5.58
C ILE A 151 -18.92 0.84 -6.41
N GLN A 152 -19.48 -0.28 -5.93
CA GLN A 152 -20.56 -1.03 -6.57
C GLN A 152 -20.25 -1.46 -8.02
N SER A 153 -19.02 -1.89 -8.26
CA SER A 153 -18.60 -2.40 -9.55
C SER A 153 -19.39 -3.66 -9.92
N THR A 154 -19.88 -3.73 -11.15
CA THR A 154 -20.63 -4.89 -11.65
C THR A 154 -19.76 -6.13 -11.88
N LYS A 155 -18.44 -5.99 -11.87
CA LYS A 155 -17.50 -7.08 -12.17
C LYS A 155 -17.06 -7.82 -10.91
N GLU A 156 -16.69 -7.07 -9.86
CA GLU A 156 -16.32 -7.61 -8.57
C GLU A 156 -16.35 -6.51 -7.49
N LYS A 157 -16.33 -6.92 -6.22
CA LYS A 157 -16.26 -6.02 -5.07
C LYS A 157 -14.95 -5.21 -5.13
N GLN A 158 -15.09 -3.90 -5.23
CA GLN A 158 -13.96 -2.96 -5.32
C GLN A 158 -14.16 -1.84 -4.32
N PHE A 159 -13.14 -1.57 -3.53
CA PHE A 159 -13.17 -0.50 -2.54
C PHE A 159 -12.44 0.75 -3.04
N GLY A 160 -13.11 1.89 -2.93
CA GLY A 160 -12.49 3.20 -2.84
C GLY A 160 -12.30 3.60 -1.37
N PHE A 161 -11.70 4.73 -1.13
CA PHE A 161 -11.64 5.32 0.20
C PHE A 161 -11.71 6.85 0.14
N ARG A 162 -12.22 7.43 1.22
CA ARG A 162 -12.09 8.85 1.57
C ARG A 162 -11.01 8.95 2.64
N ALA A 163 -10.12 9.91 2.53
CA ALA A 163 -9.09 10.16 3.51
C ALA A 163 -9.19 11.58 4.07
N GLU A 164 -9.22 11.69 5.39
CA GLU A 164 -8.97 12.93 6.11
C GLU A 164 -7.49 12.95 6.49
N LEU A 165 -6.76 13.91 5.96
CA LEU A 165 -5.34 14.07 6.19
C LEU A 165 -5.10 15.18 7.23
N PRO A 166 -4.02 15.08 8.03
CA PRO A 166 -3.67 16.15 8.96
C PRO A 166 -3.45 17.45 8.19
N SER A 167 -3.82 18.56 8.82
CA SER A 167 -3.59 19.89 8.25
C SER A 167 -2.11 20.09 8.00
N SER A 168 -1.73 20.44 6.77
CA SER A 168 -0.39 20.92 6.48
C SER A 168 -0.23 22.30 7.12
N SER A 169 0.68 22.45 8.05
CA SER A 169 1.08 23.75 8.61
C SER A 169 2.36 24.23 7.94
N ASP A 170 2.46 25.53 7.66
CA ASP A 170 3.70 26.16 7.25
C ASP A 170 4.77 26.09 8.37
N GLU A 171 5.97 26.60 8.10
CA GLU A 171 7.07 26.64 9.09
C GLU A 171 6.72 27.43 10.35
N SER A 172 5.68 28.26 10.32
CA SER A 172 5.17 29.05 11.45
C SER A 172 4.07 28.34 12.25
N GLY A 173 3.62 27.15 11.81
CA GLY A 173 2.53 26.38 12.41
C GLY A 173 1.14 26.86 12.01
N LYS A 174 1.02 27.73 11.00
CA LYS A 174 -0.27 28.12 10.44
C LYS A 174 -0.77 27.08 9.43
N PRO A 175 -2.07 26.75 9.43
CA PRO A 175 -2.68 25.93 8.37
C PRO A 175 -2.44 26.58 7.00
N LEU A 176 -2.07 25.76 6.02
CA LEU A 176 -2.01 26.18 4.60
C LEU A 176 -3.42 26.22 4.01
#